data_58b4f790646732b07c69cbd0efdf8de8
#
_entry.id   58b4f790646732b07c69cbd0efdf8de8
#
_cell.length_a   1.000
_cell.length_b   1.000
_cell.length_c   1.000
_cell.angle_alpha   90.00
_cell.angle_beta   90.00
_cell.angle_gamma   90.00
#
_symmetry.space_group_name_H-M   'P 1'
#
loop_
_entity.id
_entity.type
_entity.pdbx_description
1 polymer ?
#
loop_
_entity_poly.entity_id
_entity_poly.type
_entity_poly.pdbx_seq_one_letter_code
_entity_poly.pdbx_strand_id
1 'polypeptide(L)'
;MIIFMGKSERKMTEKREQIIQLWFDMWLKGADLGILDIFSADAVYTESWGPEYRGAKAIRHWFAEWNTRGRVLQWDIKQFFHTDSQTVVEWYFKNTVNDGTVEAFEGMSLVQWDQEGRICALKEFGCNEDRYDPYRNGPVPQFRDGAAMWF
;
A
#
# COMPACT_ATOMS: atom_id res chain seq x y z
N MET A 1 -18.42 -17.02 -16.52
CA MET A 1 -17.88 -18.33 -16.08
C MET A 1 -17.52 -18.24 -14.62
N ILE A 2 -18.21 -18.94 -13.75
CA ILE A 2 -17.90 -18.98 -12.31
C ILE A 2 -16.75 -19.99 -12.14
N ILE A 3 -15.54 -19.49 -11.83
CA ILE A 3 -14.41 -20.35 -11.51
C ILE A 3 -14.56 -20.75 -10.04
N PHE A 4 -14.85 -22.01 -9.76
CA PHE A 4 -14.86 -22.55 -8.40
C PHE A 4 -13.43 -22.70 -7.92
N MET A 5 -13.01 -21.88 -6.95
CA MET A 5 -11.75 -22.07 -6.24
C MET A 5 -11.83 -23.30 -5.34
N GLY A 6 -10.80 -24.14 -5.37
CA GLY A 6 -10.65 -25.26 -4.44
C GLY A 6 -10.51 -24.78 -2.98
N LYS A 7 -10.79 -25.66 -2.01
CA LYS A 7 -10.69 -25.32 -0.57
C LYS A 7 -9.29 -24.83 -0.17
N SER A 8 -8.21 -25.39 -0.74
CA SER A 8 -6.84 -24.99 -0.43
C SER A 8 -6.49 -23.60 -1.01
N GLU A 9 -6.98 -23.30 -2.22
CA GLU A 9 -6.81 -21.97 -2.85
C GLU A 9 -7.54 -20.88 -2.05
N ARG A 10 -8.76 -21.18 -1.58
CA ARG A 10 -9.54 -20.27 -0.73
C ARG A 10 -8.84 -19.97 0.58
N LYS A 11 -8.28 -20.98 1.26
CA LYS A 11 -7.50 -20.81 2.50
C LYS A 11 -6.25 -19.96 2.27
N MET A 12 -5.58 -20.13 1.13
CA MET A 12 -4.40 -19.37 0.77
C MET A 12 -4.75 -17.89 0.53
N THR A 13 -5.81 -17.58 -0.21
CA THR A 13 -6.25 -16.20 -0.44
C THR A 13 -6.70 -15.53 0.84
N GLU A 14 -7.47 -16.22 1.68
CA GLU A 14 -7.89 -15.69 3.00
C GLU A 14 -6.68 -15.36 3.89
N LYS A 15 -5.67 -16.21 3.92
CA LYS A 15 -4.43 -15.97 4.69
C LYS A 15 -3.67 -14.77 4.16
N ARG A 16 -3.57 -14.61 2.84
CA ARG A 16 -2.93 -13.46 2.20
C ARG A 16 -3.65 -12.16 2.54
N GLU A 17 -4.97 -12.15 2.49
CA GLU A 17 -5.78 -11.00 2.88
C GLU A 17 -5.59 -10.64 4.35
N GLN A 18 -5.52 -11.62 5.25
CA GLN A 18 -5.24 -11.42 6.66
C GLN A 18 -3.85 -10.82 6.91
N ILE A 19 -2.83 -11.25 6.16
CA ILE A 19 -1.48 -10.70 6.25
C ILE A 19 -1.45 -9.24 5.82
N ILE A 20 -2.12 -8.90 4.72
CA ILE A 20 -2.21 -7.52 4.24
C ILE A 20 -2.96 -6.66 5.27
N GLN A 21 -4.09 -7.14 5.80
CA GLN A 21 -4.84 -6.46 6.85
C GLN A 21 -3.96 -6.24 8.09
N LEU A 22 -3.20 -7.24 8.50
CA LEU A 22 -2.27 -7.12 9.63
C LEU A 22 -1.21 -6.05 9.38
N TRP A 23 -0.67 -5.97 8.16
CA TRP A 23 0.27 -4.91 7.79
C TRP A 23 -0.35 -3.52 7.93
N PHE A 24 -1.55 -3.32 7.43
CA PHE A 24 -2.27 -2.05 7.56
C PHE A 24 -2.61 -1.73 9.02
N ASP A 25 -3.01 -2.73 9.80
CA ASP A 25 -3.29 -2.58 11.23
C ASP A 25 -2.05 -2.16 12.03
N MET A 26 -0.87 -2.65 11.67
CA MET A 26 0.39 -2.20 12.29
C MET A 26 0.59 -0.69 12.11
N TRP A 27 0.34 -0.17 10.92
CA TRP A 27 0.43 1.27 10.64
C TRP A 27 -0.63 2.08 11.38
N LEU A 28 -1.86 1.61 11.44
CA LEU A 28 -2.95 2.26 12.17
C LEU A 28 -2.68 2.31 13.68
N LYS A 29 -2.04 1.29 14.22
CA LYS A 29 -1.67 1.19 15.64
C LYS A 29 -0.32 1.81 15.95
N GLY A 30 0.53 2.00 14.95
CA GLY A 30 1.93 2.41 15.14
C GLY A 30 2.77 1.37 15.89
N ALA A 31 2.45 0.08 15.74
CA ALA A 31 3.07 -1.01 16.47
C ALA A 31 3.48 -2.17 15.53
N ASP A 32 4.72 -2.62 15.67
CA ASP A 32 5.22 -3.82 14.98
C ASP A 32 4.58 -5.07 15.61
N LEU A 33 3.69 -5.71 14.88
CA LEU A 33 2.99 -6.93 15.28
C LEU A 33 3.51 -8.16 14.51
N GLY A 34 4.72 -8.08 13.96
CA GLY A 34 5.34 -9.19 13.27
C GLY A 34 5.83 -8.87 11.85
N ILE A 35 6.45 -7.72 11.64
CA ILE A 35 6.99 -7.32 10.32
C ILE A 35 7.95 -8.39 9.79
N LEU A 36 8.85 -8.90 10.62
CA LEU A 36 9.82 -9.93 10.21
C LEU A 36 9.17 -11.30 9.92
N ASP A 37 7.94 -11.51 10.35
CA ASP A 37 7.20 -12.76 10.11
C ASP A 37 6.40 -12.72 8.80
N ILE A 38 5.91 -11.53 8.40
CA ILE A 38 5.09 -11.39 7.20
C ILE A 38 5.89 -11.04 5.93
N PHE A 39 7.05 -10.40 6.08
CA PHE A 39 7.96 -10.10 4.96
C PHE A 39 9.11 -11.11 4.91
N SER A 40 9.47 -11.56 3.70
CA SER A 40 10.67 -12.38 3.52
C SER A 40 11.93 -11.56 3.85
N ALA A 41 13.02 -12.26 4.20
CA ALA A 41 14.26 -11.60 4.61
C ALA A 41 14.81 -10.63 3.55
N ASP A 42 14.59 -10.93 2.28
CA ASP A 42 15.03 -10.16 1.10
C ASP A 42 13.90 -9.37 0.44
N ALA A 43 12.77 -9.17 1.12
CA ALA A 43 11.62 -8.46 0.58
C ALA A 43 11.98 -7.04 0.13
N VAL A 44 11.34 -6.59 -0.95
CA VAL A 44 11.50 -5.22 -1.46
C VAL A 44 10.17 -4.49 -1.34
N TYR A 45 10.17 -3.35 -0.66
CA TYR A 45 9.02 -2.47 -0.52
C TYR A 45 9.28 -1.17 -1.28
N THR A 46 8.40 -0.81 -2.21
CA THR A 46 8.51 0.41 -3.01
C THR A 46 7.30 1.30 -2.78
N GLU A 47 7.53 2.49 -2.26
CA GLU A 47 6.46 3.50 -2.09
C GLU A 47 6.09 4.12 -3.45
N SER A 48 4.86 4.65 -3.56
CA SER A 48 4.31 5.21 -4.80
C SER A 48 5.10 6.39 -5.36
N TRP A 49 5.85 7.12 -4.52
CA TRP A 49 6.61 8.31 -4.91
C TRP A 49 8.11 8.05 -5.05
N GLY A 50 8.58 6.79 -4.91
CA GLY A 50 9.91 6.35 -5.28
C GLY A 50 10.80 5.73 -4.22
N PRO A 51 10.69 6.00 -2.91
CA PRO A 51 11.52 5.34 -1.91
C PRO A 51 11.37 3.83 -1.93
N GLU A 52 12.50 3.14 -1.77
CA GLU A 52 12.56 1.69 -1.82
C GLU A 52 13.35 1.14 -0.64
N TYR A 53 12.79 0.17 0.03
CA TYR A 53 13.39 -0.47 1.21
C TYR A 53 13.68 -1.93 0.89
N ARG A 54 14.94 -2.33 1.00
CA ARG A 54 15.40 -3.67 0.64
C ARG A 54 15.70 -4.48 1.89
N GLY A 55 14.94 -5.55 2.06
CA GLY A 55 15.01 -6.48 3.19
C GLY A 55 14.01 -6.16 4.30
N ALA A 56 13.49 -7.21 4.94
CA ALA A 56 12.52 -7.08 6.03
C ALA A 56 13.03 -6.20 7.18
N LYS A 57 14.33 -6.23 7.47
CA LYS A 57 14.93 -5.39 8.51
C LYS A 57 14.90 -3.90 8.13
N ALA A 58 15.14 -3.57 6.86
CA ALA A 58 15.04 -2.20 6.36
C ALA A 58 13.58 -1.70 6.39
N ILE A 59 12.62 -2.54 6.03
CA ILE A 59 11.18 -2.25 6.12
C ILE A 59 10.79 -1.97 7.57
N ARG A 60 11.24 -2.80 8.51
CA ARG A 60 10.99 -2.60 9.95
C ARG A 60 11.63 -1.31 10.47
N HIS A 61 12.84 -0.99 10.04
CA HIS A 61 13.52 0.25 10.43
C HIS A 61 12.76 1.48 9.92
N TRP A 62 12.36 1.49 8.65
CA TRP A 62 11.54 2.54 8.07
C TRP A 62 10.21 2.70 8.84
N PHE A 63 9.51 1.60 9.12
CA PHE A 63 8.28 1.62 9.91
C PHE A 63 8.49 2.28 11.27
N ALA A 64 9.51 1.87 12.00
CA ALA A 64 9.81 2.40 13.34
C ALA A 64 10.17 3.90 13.30
N GLU A 65 11.01 4.30 12.37
CA GLU A 65 11.42 5.71 12.20
C GLU A 65 10.25 6.60 11.83
N TRP A 66 9.47 6.19 10.81
CA TRP A 66 8.33 6.98 10.34
C TRP A 66 7.31 7.22 11.46
N ASN A 67 7.04 6.23 12.28
CA ASN A 67 6.10 6.34 13.41
C ASN A 67 6.60 7.26 14.54
N THR A 68 7.85 7.72 14.50
CA THR A 68 8.34 8.76 15.42
C THR A 68 7.91 10.17 14.99
N ARG A 69 7.57 10.38 13.72
CA ARG A 69 7.27 11.71 13.14
C ARG A 69 5.92 11.79 12.41
N GLY A 70 5.20 10.71 12.30
CA GLY A 70 3.90 10.67 11.63
C GLY A 70 2.95 9.67 12.26
N ARG A 71 1.71 9.74 11.84
CA ARG A 71 0.65 8.83 12.27
C ARG A 71 -0.27 8.53 11.10
N VAL A 72 -0.51 7.25 10.85
CA VAL A 72 -1.56 6.82 9.93
C VAL A 72 -2.91 6.92 10.63
N LEU A 73 -3.80 7.70 10.06
CA LEU A 73 -5.13 7.96 10.60
C LEU A 73 -6.16 6.98 10.07
N GLN A 74 -5.98 6.57 8.80
CA GLN A 74 -6.92 5.73 8.10
C GLN A 74 -6.19 4.96 7.00
N TRP A 75 -6.49 3.68 6.86
CA TRP A 75 -6.03 2.85 5.76
C TRP A 75 -7.09 1.79 5.50
N ASP A 76 -8.06 2.11 4.66
CA ASP A 76 -9.23 1.29 4.42
C ASP A 76 -9.04 0.44 3.17
N ILE A 77 -9.23 -0.86 3.31
CA ILE A 77 -9.21 -1.80 2.19
C ILE A 77 -10.59 -1.75 1.51
N LYS A 78 -10.58 -1.56 0.19
CA LYS A 78 -11.79 -1.59 -0.63
C LYS A 78 -12.04 -2.97 -1.22
N GLN A 79 -11.02 -3.58 -1.81
CA GLN A 79 -11.13 -4.90 -2.43
C GLN A 79 -9.75 -5.52 -2.70
N PHE A 80 -9.77 -6.83 -2.94
CA PHE A 80 -8.59 -7.61 -3.32
C PHE A 80 -8.78 -8.26 -4.67
N PHE A 81 -7.69 -8.43 -5.40
CA PHE A 81 -7.59 -9.24 -6.61
C PHE A 81 -6.43 -10.21 -6.45
N HIS A 82 -6.64 -11.47 -6.77
CA HIS A 82 -5.63 -12.50 -6.60
C HIS A 82 -5.27 -13.19 -7.90
N THR A 83 -3.99 -13.50 -8.06
CA THR A 83 -3.46 -14.50 -8.99
C THR A 83 -2.74 -15.57 -8.18
N ASP A 84 -2.12 -16.55 -8.84
CA ASP A 84 -1.40 -17.64 -8.15
C ASP A 84 -0.30 -17.13 -7.20
N SER A 85 0.44 -16.08 -7.61
CA SER A 85 1.62 -15.57 -6.89
C SER A 85 1.50 -14.13 -6.44
N GLN A 86 0.39 -13.45 -6.76
CA GLN A 86 0.25 -12.02 -6.53
C GLN A 86 -1.13 -11.67 -5.97
N THR A 87 -1.17 -10.58 -5.21
CA THR A 87 -2.41 -9.95 -4.74
C THR A 87 -2.33 -8.46 -5.02
N VAL A 88 -3.39 -7.90 -5.58
CA VAL A 88 -3.59 -6.46 -5.63
C VAL A 88 -4.63 -6.08 -4.59
N VAL A 89 -4.35 -5.08 -3.79
CA VAL A 89 -5.28 -4.51 -2.81
C VAL A 89 -5.53 -3.04 -3.13
N GLU A 90 -6.78 -2.68 -3.32
CA GLU A 90 -7.22 -1.29 -3.49
C GLU A 90 -7.58 -0.71 -2.12
N TRP A 91 -7.14 0.54 -1.87
CA TRP A 91 -7.30 1.15 -0.56
C TRP A 91 -7.46 2.68 -0.62
N TYR A 92 -7.95 3.23 0.48
CA TYR A 92 -7.91 4.65 0.82
C TYR A 92 -6.95 4.86 2.00
N PHE A 93 -6.12 5.90 1.92
CA PHE A 93 -5.09 6.19 2.92
C PHE A 93 -5.15 7.64 3.38
N LYS A 94 -4.91 7.85 4.68
CA LYS A 94 -4.81 9.17 5.28
C LYS A 94 -3.79 9.16 6.41
N ASN A 95 -2.90 10.15 6.42
CA ASN A 95 -1.91 10.32 7.49
C ASN A 95 -1.80 11.77 7.95
N THR A 96 -1.09 11.97 9.05
CA THR A 96 -0.59 13.27 9.50
C THR A 96 0.88 13.14 9.89
N VAL A 97 1.65 14.22 9.70
CA VAL A 97 3.04 14.32 10.12
C VAL A 97 3.21 15.42 11.17
N ASN A 98 4.38 15.50 11.83
CA ASN A 98 4.63 16.35 13.00
C ASN A 98 4.30 17.84 12.84
N ASP A 99 4.35 18.38 11.63
CA ASP A 99 3.96 19.77 11.35
C ASP A 99 2.44 19.98 11.26
N GLY A 100 1.65 18.92 11.46
CA GLY A 100 0.20 18.93 11.34
C GLY A 100 -0.31 18.80 9.92
N THR A 101 0.56 18.62 8.92
CA THR A 101 0.15 18.35 7.54
C THR A 101 -0.63 17.05 7.48
N VAL A 102 -1.77 17.07 6.81
CA VAL A 102 -2.62 15.91 6.55
C VAL A 102 -2.55 15.60 5.05
N GLU A 103 -2.23 14.35 4.75
CA GLU A 103 -2.24 13.82 3.38
C GLU A 103 -3.29 12.72 3.26
N ALA A 104 -4.02 12.70 2.16
CA ALA A 104 -4.98 11.67 1.86
C ALA A 104 -4.96 11.35 0.36
N PHE A 105 -5.00 10.07 0.03
CA PHE A 105 -5.03 9.60 -1.35
C PHE A 105 -5.57 8.18 -1.45
N GLU A 106 -5.95 7.79 -2.63
CA GLU A 106 -6.34 6.44 -2.97
C GLU A 106 -5.17 5.72 -3.64
N GLY A 107 -5.16 4.41 -3.60
CA GLY A 107 -4.15 3.65 -4.29
C GLY A 107 -4.38 2.16 -4.33
N MET A 108 -3.37 1.50 -4.83
CA MET A 108 -3.28 0.05 -4.89
C MET A 108 -1.89 -0.39 -4.49
N SER A 109 -1.79 -1.55 -3.85
CA SER A 109 -0.52 -2.23 -3.64
C SER A 109 -0.50 -3.52 -4.43
N LEU A 110 0.58 -3.72 -5.19
CA LEU A 110 0.89 -4.99 -5.84
C LEU A 110 1.78 -5.80 -4.90
N VAL A 111 1.26 -6.89 -4.39
CA VAL A 111 1.92 -7.77 -3.42
C VAL A 111 2.33 -9.06 -4.11
N GLN A 112 3.62 -9.42 -4.01
CA GLN A 112 4.14 -10.70 -4.49
C GLN A 112 4.45 -11.59 -3.30
N TRP A 113 4.08 -12.86 -3.41
CA TRP A 113 4.24 -13.87 -2.37
C TRP A 113 5.33 -14.87 -2.72
N ASP A 114 6.12 -15.25 -1.74
CA ASP A 114 7.06 -16.36 -1.89
C ASP A 114 6.37 -17.71 -1.62
N GLN A 115 7.11 -18.80 -1.75
CA GLN A 115 6.59 -20.16 -1.55
C GLN A 115 6.23 -20.45 -0.08
N GLU A 116 6.77 -19.68 0.87
CA GLU A 116 6.47 -19.81 2.30
C GLU A 116 5.26 -18.96 2.74
N GLY A 117 4.62 -18.24 1.80
CA GLY A 117 3.47 -17.40 2.07
C GLY A 117 3.82 -16.04 2.68
N ARG A 118 5.08 -15.59 2.55
CA ARG A 118 5.52 -14.27 2.97
C ARG A 118 5.50 -13.28 1.80
N ILE A 119 5.39 -12.01 2.11
CA ILE A 119 5.51 -10.94 1.12
C ILE A 119 6.99 -10.84 0.72
N CYS A 120 7.30 -11.09 -0.56
CA CYS A 120 8.65 -10.92 -1.10
C CYS A 120 8.82 -9.62 -1.89
N ALA A 121 7.74 -9.00 -2.34
CA ALA A 121 7.75 -7.66 -2.90
C ALA A 121 6.40 -6.99 -2.68
N LEU A 122 6.42 -5.70 -2.41
CA LEU A 122 5.23 -4.88 -2.34
C LEU A 122 5.53 -3.54 -3.02
N LYS A 123 4.69 -3.15 -3.97
CA LYS A 123 4.82 -1.89 -4.69
C LYS A 123 3.51 -1.13 -4.65
N GLU A 124 3.58 0.12 -4.22
CA GLU A 124 2.42 0.99 -4.12
C GLU A 124 2.26 1.85 -5.37
N PHE A 125 1.01 2.12 -5.73
CA PHE A 125 0.60 3.07 -6.76
C PHE A 125 -0.43 3.99 -6.14
N GLY A 126 -0.19 5.29 -6.20
CA GLY A 126 -1.07 6.29 -5.62
C GLY A 126 -1.88 7.03 -6.67
N CYS A 127 -3.04 7.54 -6.26
CA CYS A 127 -3.90 8.40 -7.05
C CYS A 127 -4.40 9.55 -6.16
N ASN A 128 -4.24 10.78 -6.63
CA ASN A 128 -4.74 11.96 -5.90
C ASN A 128 -6.28 11.91 -5.81
N GLU A 129 -6.83 12.17 -4.64
CA GLU A 129 -8.28 12.23 -4.45
C GLU A 129 -8.90 13.55 -4.91
N ASP A 130 -8.12 14.63 -4.95
CA ASP A 130 -8.59 15.94 -5.43
C ASP A 130 -8.65 15.97 -6.96
N ARG A 131 -9.76 15.46 -7.47
CA ARG A 131 -10.02 15.36 -8.90
C ARG A 131 -10.70 16.62 -9.43
N TYR A 132 -10.25 17.08 -10.59
CA TYR A 132 -10.76 18.27 -11.21
C TYR A 132 -10.65 18.19 -12.73
N ASP A 133 -11.43 19.01 -13.42
CA ASP A 133 -11.34 19.18 -14.87
C ASP A 133 -10.42 20.37 -15.17
N PRO A 134 -9.23 20.17 -15.75
CA PRO A 134 -8.32 21.26 -16.08
C PRO A 134 -8.84 22.16 -17.20
N TYR A 135 -9.84 21.72 -17.96
CA TYR A 135 -10.43 22.47 -19.08
C TYR A 135 -11.77 23.12 -18.74
N ARG A 136 -12.16 23.12 -17.48
CA ARG A 136 -13.45 23.67 -17.02
C ARG A 136 -13.70 25.13 -17.50
N ASN A 137 -12.62 25.91 -17.65
CA ASN A 137 -12.69 27.33 -18.00
C ASN A 137 -12.27 27.63 -19.44
N GLY A 138 -12.10 26.61 -20.30
CA GLY A 138 -11.74 26.81 -21.69
C GLY A 138 -10.73 25.78 -22.24
N PRO A 139 -10.23 26.01 -23.46
CA PRO A 139 -9.40 25.06 -24.17
C PRO A 139 -7.93 25.00 -23.66
N VAL A 140 -7.53 25.92 -22.79
CA VAL A 140 -6.19 25.92 -22.20
C VAL A 140 -6.27 25.28 -20.80
N PRO A 141 -5.50 24.24 -20.51
CA PRO A 141 -5.60 23.54 -19.23
C PRO A 141 -5.07 24.40 -18.08
N GLN A 142 -5.75 24.34 -16.95
CA GLN A 142 -5.35 24.97 -15.70
C GLN A 142 -5.09 23.87 -14.65
N PHE A 143 -3.83 23.60 -14.37
CA PHE A 143 -3.42 22.62 -13.37
C PHE A 143 -3.33 23.29 -11.99
N ARG A 144 -3.80 22.60 -10.94
CA ARG A 144 -3.85 23.14 -9.57
C ARG A 144 -2.49 23.12 -8.91
N ASP A 145 -1.87 22.01 -8.81
CA ASP A 145 -0.60 21.85 -8.12
C ASP A 145 0.52 21.62 -9.11
N GLY A 146 1.76 21.78 -8.66
CA GLY A 146 2.93 21.62 -9.51
C GLY A 146 2.80 20.44 -10.46
N ALA A 147 3.00 20.69 -11.73
CA ALA A 147 2.81 19.71 -12.79
C ALA A 147 3.46 18.38 -12.43
N ALA A 148 2.71 17.29 -12.51
CA ALA A 148 3.29 15.97 -12.48
C ALA A 148 4.38 15.91 -13.57
N MET A 149 5.58 15.45 -13.21
CA MET A 149 6.74 15.48 -14.11
C MET A 149 6.60 14.64 -15.37
N TRP A 150 5.51 13.90 -15.51
CA TRP A 150 5.19 13.06 -16.67
C TRP A 150 4.15 13.63 -17.63
N PHE A 151 3.82 14.89 -17.50
CA PHE A 151 3.00 15.63 -18.46
C PHE A 151 3.83 16.67 -19.20
#